data_4c7bd5e2c9dd1e8695af8eb749e67c9b
#
_entry.id   4c7bd5e2c9dd1e8695af8eb749e67c9b
#
_cell.length_a   1.000
_cell.length_b   1.000
_cell.length_c   1.000
_cell.angle_alpha   90.00
_cell.angle_beta   90.00
_cell.angle_gamma   90.00
#
_symmetry.space_group_name_H-M   'P 1'
#
loop_
_entity.id
_entity.type
_entity.pdbx_description
1 polymer ?
#
loop_
_entity_poly.entity_id
_entity_poly.type
_entity_poly.pdbx_seq_one_letter_code
_entity_poly.pdbx_strand_id
1 'polypeptide(L)'
;MSAPSAEVVAKPQQRSFWIAVICGALILTIGIGARQSFGIFQKPIAADLGVGREVWSFANALALLLMGGLSPFVGNISDRFGPARTVAAGGALYVVGMFMIAFATESVMLTAGNVLCGVGMSAAGFGPIFGSISRQTPPEKRSIALGVATAGGSFGQFAIVPFASLLQYRLDNWHTTMLVLGVMSMVMVPLAIGLREHRTLTSKSGAAHTQDAKDALQEAFQTYGFWLLTVGFFVCGFHVSFIGLHLPSYISDKAVGMSFFGTPISPLELGGWAIGLVGLFNIVGSLMWGWLGSKHQKKDMLALLYALRALAFVIFLALPLSWVSVLLFAASLGFLWLGTIPLTSGLVGYMFGPTHISMLWGIVFFSHQLGSFLGGWGAGRLYDIQGNYDLMWWISVGLGVFAAVIHWCIRERPVPRLAISAAPA
;
A
#
# COMPACT_ATOMS: atom_id res chain seq x y z
N MET A 1 -42.64 -45.29 -27.18
CA MET A 1 -41.69 -44.92 -26.15
C MET A 1 -40.82 -43.80 -26.73
N SER A 2 -41.19 -42.54 -26.50
CA SER A 2 -40.48 -41.38 -26.96
C SER A 2 -39.41 -41.01 -25.91
N ALA A 3 -38.16 -40.87 -26.33
CA ALA A 3 -37.06 -40.45 -25.49
C ALA A 3 -37.25 -39.00 -25.00
N PRO A 4 -36.89 -38.68 -23.76
CA PRO A 4 -36.96 -37.31 -23.26
C PRO A 4 -35.92 -36.44 -23.94
N SER A 5 -36.37 -35.32 -24.51
CA SER A 5 -35.54 -34.26 -25.06
C SER A 5 -34.60 -33.71 -23.98
N ALA A 6 -33.28 -33.79 -24.21
CA ALA A 6 -32.29 -33.15 -23.37
C ALA A 6 -32.53 -31.64 -23.36
N GLU A 7 -32.98 -31.09 -22.26
CA GLU A 7 -33.01 -29.66 -22.00
C GLU A 7 -31.57 -29.14 -22.10
N VAL A 8 -31.31 -28.35 -23.12
CA VAL A 8 -30.04 -27.59 -23.27
C VAL A 8 -30.07 -26.51 -22.20
N VAL A 9 -29.53 -26.81 -21.02
CA VAL A 9 -29.26 -25.81 -19.99
C VAL A 9 -28.26 -24.84 -20.58
N ALA A 10 -28.74 -23.67 -20.98
CA ALA A 10 -27.90 -22.57 -21.45
C ALA A 10 -26.83 -22.27 -20.37
N LYS A 11 -25.57 -22.53 -20.70
CA LYS A 11 -24.44 -22.14 -19.83
C LYS A 11 -24.55 -20.65 -19.55
N PRO A 12 -24.63 -20.20 -18.27
CA PRO A 12 -24.65 -18.78 -17.96
C PRO A 12 -23.43 -18.16 -18.60
N GLN A 13 -23.65 -17.08 -19.36
CA GLN A 13 -22.61 -16.34 -20.06
C GLN A 13 -21.58 -15.87 -19.03
N GLN A 14 -20.48 -16.58 -18.92
CA GLN A 14 -19.44 -16.37 -17.91
C GLN A 14 -18.78 -15.03 -18.23
N ARG A 15 -19.10 -13.99 -17.44
CA ARG A 15 -18.48 -12.67 -17.55
C ARG A 15 -16.98 -12.85 -17.48
N SER A 16 -16.23 -12.27 -18.43
CA SER A 16 -14.78 -12.39 -18.43
C SER A 16 -14.20 -11.89 -17.11
N PHE A 17 -13.43 -12.70 -16.40
CA PHE A 17 -12.74 -12.30 -15.15
C PHE A 17 -11.84 -11.08 -15.36
N TRP A 18 -11.39 -10.85 -16.58
CA TRP A 18 -10.59 -9.67 -16.93
C TRP A 18 -11.33 -8.36 -16.67
N ILE A 19 -12.67 -8.33 -16.70
CA ILE A 19 -13.42 -7.12 -16.34
C ILE A 19 -13.18 -6.78 -14.87
N ALA A 20 -13.23 -7.75 -13.97
CA ALA A 20 -12.94 -7.52 -12.55
C ALA A 20 -11.48 -7.12 -12.33
N VAL A 21 -10.54 -7.72 -13.06
CA VAL A 21 -9.11 -7.38 -12.99
C VAL A 21 -8.85 -5.96 -13.45
N ILE A 22 -9.37 -5.56 -14.62
CA ILE A 22 -9.16 -4.22 -15.18
C ILE A 22 -9.84 -3.15 -14.31
N CYS A 23 -11.09 -3.36 -13.92
CA CYS A 23 -11.79 -2.41 -13.04
C CYS A 23 -11.10 -2.29 -11.69
N GLY A 24 -10.68 -3.42 -11.08
CA GLY A 24 -9.93 -3.42 -9.83
C GLY A 24 -8.58 -2.71 -9.95
N ALA A 25 -7.84 -2.95 -11.03
CA ALA A 25 -6.57 -2.28 -11.30
C ALA A 25 -6.77 -0.76 -11.46
N LEU A 26 -7.79 -0.31 -12.19
CA LEU A 26 -8.10 1.12 -12.38
C LEU A 26 -8.53 1.79 -11.07
N ILE A 27 -9.33 1.13 -10.24
CA ILE A 27 -9.71 1.64 -8.91
C ILE A 27 -8.45 1.83 -8.04
N LEU A 28 -7.56 0.83 -8.01
CA LEU A 28 -6.30 0.93 -7.27
C LEU A 28 -5.37 1.99 -7.87
N THR A 29 -5.33 2.14 -9.20
CA THR A 29 -4.58 3.20 -9.88
C THR A 29 -5.01 4.57 -9.37
N ILE A 30 -6.31 4.85 -9.40
CA ILE A 30 -6.85 6.15 -9.00
C ILE A 30 -6.68 6.38 -7.49
N GLY A 31 -7.13 5.44 -6.66
CA GLY A 31 -7.13 5.61 -5.21
C GLY A 31 -5.72 5.70 -4.61
N ILE A 32 -4.80 4.81 -5.01
CA ILE A 32 -3.41 4.83 -4.53
C ILE A 32 -2.66 6.01 -5.12
N GLY A 33 -2.83 6.30 -6.42
CA GLY A 33 -2.16 7.41 -7.07
C GLY A 33 -2.54 8.76 -6.47
N ALA A 34 -3.83 9.02 -6.27
CA ALA A 34 -4.31 10.25 -5.64
C ALA A 34 -3.77 10.39 -4.20
N ARG A 35 -3.79 9.29 -3.41
CA ARG A 35 -3.27 9.32 -2.05
C ARG A 35 -1.74 9.52 -1.98
N GLN A 36 -0.98 8.91 -2.89
CA GLN A 36 0.48 9.09 -2.94
C GLN A 36 0.89 10.50 -3.38
N SER A 37 -0.03 11.29 -3.94
CA SER A 37 0.18 12.70 -4.23
C SER A 37 0.13 13.61 -3.00
N PHE A 38 -0.32 13.13 -1.85
CA PHE A 38 -0.54 13.95 -0.65
C PHE A 38 0.73 14.62 -0.11
N GLY A 39 1.90 14.02 -0.35
CA GLY A 39 3.19 14.62 0.02
C GLY A 39 3.48 15.97 -0.69
N ILE A 40 2.93 16.17 -1.89
CA ILE A 40 3.10 17.40 -2.68
C ILE A 40 2.40 18.58 -2.00
N PHE A 41 1.29 18.33 -1.32
CA PHE A 41 0.41 19.36 -0.74
C PHE A 41 0.82 19.79 0.66
N GLN A 42 1.78 19.13 1.29
CA GLN A 42 2.19 19.42 2.68
C GLN A 42 2.61 20.88 2.88
N LYS A 43 3.48 21.40 2.02
CA LYS A 43 3.93 22.81 2.13
C LYS A 43 2.84 23.81 1.75
N PRO A 44 2.13 23.68 0.63
CA PRO A 44 1.02 24.57 0.28
C PRO A 44 -0.06 24.65 1.36
N ILE A 45 -0.50 23.52 1.90
CA ILE A 45 -1.52 23.47 2.98
C ILE A 45 -1.01 24.11 4.25
N ALA A 46 0.23 23.81 4.67
CA ALA A 46 0.82 24.38 5.87
C ALA A 46 0.92 25.92 5.77
N ALA A 47 1.30 26.44 4.60
CA ALA A 47 1.42 27.86 4.35
C ALA A 47 0.05 28.56 4.31
N ASP A 48 -0.93 27.98 3.64
CA ASP A 48 -2.26 28.56 3.44
C ASP A 48 -3.07 28.60 4.75
N LEU A 49 -3.06 27.53 5.53
CA LEU A 49 -3.78 27.43 6.80
C LEU A 49 -2.99 27.99 7.99
N GLY A 50 -1.75 28.45 7.80
CA GLY A 50 -0.90 28.97 8.89
C GLY A 50 -0.59 27.94 9.97
N VAL A 51 -0.47 26.66 9.61
CA VAL A 51 -0.23 25.53 10.53
C VAL A 51 1.09 24.86 10.27
N GLY A 52 1.60 24.08 11.26
CA GLY A 52 2.79 23.26 11.10
C GLY A 52 2.56 22.07 10.13
N ARG A 53 3.66 21.48 9.67
CA ARG A 53 3.63 20.24 8.83
C ARG A 53 3.05 19.07 9.59
N GLU A 54 3.10 19.10 10.92
CA GLU A 54 2.52 18.09 11.80
C GLU A 54 1.04 17.87 11.53
N VAL A 55 0.26 18.95 11.32
CA VAL A 55 -1.20 18.88 11.15
C VAL A 55 -1.58 18.02 9.95
N TRP A 56 -0.99 18.29 8.78
CA TRP A 56 -1.23 17.50 7.58
C TRP A 56 -0.70 16.08 7.71
N SER A 57 0.46 15.93 8.32
CA SER A 57 1.12 14.63 8.53
C SER A 57 0.31 13.76 9.48
N PHE A 58 -0.24 14.32 10.55
CA PHE A 58 -1.12 13.62 11.50
C PHE A 58 -2.40 13.14 10.81
N ALA A 59 -3.06 14.03 10.05
CA ALA A 59 -4.28 13.69 9.34
C ALA A 59 -4.06 12.50 8.37
N ASN A 60 -2.94 12.53 7.62
CA ASN A 60 -2.57 11.44 6.72
C ASN A 60 -2.21 10.16 7.46
N ALA A 61 -1.44 10.26 8.53
CA ALA A 61 -1.04 9.12 9.34
C ALA A 61 -2.26 8.43 9.97
N LEU A 62 -3.22 9.20 10.46
CA LEU A 62 -4.49 8.70 10.99
C LEU A 62 -5.31 7.99 9.91
N ALA A 63 -5.37 8.55 8.70
CA ALA A 63 -6.02 7.90 7.56
C ALA A 63 -5.41 6.53 7.24
N LEU A 64 -4.06 6.40 7.28
CA LEU A 64 -3.35 5.14 7.07
C LEU A 64 -3.66 4.12 8.17
N LEU A 65 -3.64 4.55 9.42
CA LEU A 65 -3.96 3.69 10.56
C LEU A 65 -5.39 3.15 10.45
N LEU A 66 -6.36 4.00 10.12
CA LEU A 66 -7.77 3.60 9.93
C LEU A 66 -7.92 2.68 8.72
N MET A 67 -7.25 2.97 7.61
CA MET A 67 -7.26 2.11 6.43
C MET A 67 -6.84 0.69 6.76
N GLY A 68 -5.77 0.51 7.53
CA GLY A 68 -5.30 -0.83 7.94
C GLY A 68 -6.14 -1.45 9.04
N GLY A 69 -6.45 -0.69 10.09
CA GLY A 69 -7.20 -1.17 11.24
C GLY A 69 -8.63 -1.60 10.91
N LEU A 70 -9.27 -0.96 9.94
CA LEU A 70 -10.62 -1.31 9.48
C LEU A 70 -10.65 -2.41 8.43
N SER A 71 -9.51 -2.76 7.80
CA SER A 71 -9.46 -3.75 6.71
C SER A 71 -10.09 -5.11 7.06
N PRO A 72 -9.91 -5.71 8.26
CA PRO A 72 -10.55 -6.98 8.61
C PRO A 72 -12.07 -6.87 8.68
N PHE A 73 -12.59 -5.77 9.24
CA PHE A 73 -14.04 -5.53 9.35
C PHE A 73 -14.66 -5.31 7.98
N VAL A 74 -14.00 -4.54 7.14
CA VAL A 74 -14.43 -4.26 5.77
C VAL A 74 -14.38 -5.52 4.91
N GLY A 75 -13.38 -6.39 5.11
CA GLY A 75 -13.32 -7.70 4.47
C GLY A 75 -14.60 -8.51 4.74
N ASN A 76 -15.02 -8.60 6.00
CA ASN A 76 -16.26 -9.28 6.39
C ASN A 76 -17.51 -8.62 5.77
N ILE A 77 -17.59 -7.29 5.75
CA ILE A 77 -18.66 -6.55 5.07
C ILE A 77 -18.69 -6.89 3.58
N SER A 78 -17.53 -6.93 2.93
CA SER A 78 -17.40 -7.30 1.52
C SER A 78 -17.88 -8.72 1.23
N ASP A 79 -17.56 -9.67 2.10
CA ASP A 79 -18.00 -11.07 1.95
C ASP A 79 -19.52 -11.20 2.16
N ARG A 80 -20.11 -10.40 3.05
CA ARG A 80 -21.54 -10.42 3.35
C ARG A 80 -22.40 -9.68 2.32
N PHE A 81 -22.01 -8.46 1.93
CA PHE A 81 -22.81 -7.57 1.08
C PHE A 81 -22.34 -7.56 -0.39
N GLY A 82 -21.21 -8.18 -0.68
CA GLY A 82 -20.59 -8.28 -2.00
C GLY A 82 -19.55 -7.17 -2.24
N PRO A 83 -18.47 -7.49 -2.98
CA PRO A 83 -17.34 -6.58 -3.17
C PRO A 83 -17.72 -5.33 -3.95
N ALA A 84 -18.57 -5.43 -4.98
CA ALA A 84 -18.97 -4.28 -5.78
C ALA A 84 -19.66 -3.18 -4.96
N ARG A 85 -20.55 -3.55 -4.02
CA ARG A 85 -21.24 -2.58 -3.16
C ARG A 85 -20.28 -1.98 -2.14
N THR A 86 -19.43 -2.79 -1.55
CA THR A 86 -18.43 -2.36 -0.56
C THR A 86 -17.45 -1.38 -1.19
N VAL A 87 -16.90 -1.70 -2.38
CA VAL A 87 -15.96 -0.84 -3.10
C VAL A 87 -16.64 0.44 -3.58
N ALA A 88 -17.88 0.39 -4.05
CA ALA A 88 -18.64 1.58 -4.45
C ALA A 88 -18.86 2.53 -3.27
N ALA A 89 -19.29 2.00 -2.11
CA ALA A 89 -19.48 2.79 -0.89
C ALA A 89 -18.14 3.38 -0.40
N GLY A 90 -17.06 2.58 -0.42
CA GLY A 90 -15.71 3.04 -0.08
C GLY A 90 -15.22 4.13 -1.02
N GLY A 91 -15.41 3.95 -2.33
CA GLY A 91 -15.07 4.97 -3.33
C GLY A 91 -15.85 6.26 -3.14
N ALA A 92 -17.15 6.17 -2.84
CA ALA A 92 -17.97 7.36 -2.53
C ALA A 92 -17.48 8.10 -1.27
N LEU A 93 -17.16 7.36 -0.19
CA LEU A 93 -16.58 7.96 1.02
C LEU A 93 -15.23 8.61 0.75
N TYR A 94 -14.39 7.97 -0.06
CA TYR A 94 -13.11 8.54 -0.47
C TYR A 94 -13.29 9.86 -1.23
N VAL A 95 -14.22 9.92 -2.18
CA VAL A 95 -14.56 11.13 -2.93
C VAL A 95 -15.05 12.25 -2.00
N VAL A 96 -15.97 11.94 -1.08
CA VAL A 96 -16.44 12.92 -0.07
C VAL A 96 -15.26 13.43 0.76
N GLY A 97 -14.37 12.54 1.20
CA GLY A 97 -13.16 12.93 1.93
C GLY A 97 -12.26 13.86 1.12
N MET A 98 -12.04 13.55 -0.18
CA MET A 98 -11.25 14.39 -1.09
C MET A 98 -11.86 15.78 -1.28
N PHE A 99 -13.18 15.89 -1.40
CA PHE A 99 -13.85 17.18 -1.50
C PHE A 99 -13.80 17.95 -0.17
N MET A 100 -13.95 17.26 0.97
CA MET A 100 -13.74 17.90 2.27
C MET A 100 -12.34 18.48 2.40
N ILE A 101 -11.30 17.75 1.96
CA ILE A 101 -9.93 18.27 1.92
C ILE A 101 -9.86 19.47 0.97
N ALA A 102 -10.39 19.36 -0.25
CA ALA A 102 -10.34 20.41 -1.24
C ALA A 102 -10.99 21.73 -0.82
N PHE A 103 -11.99 21.68 0.05
CA PHE A 103 -12.69 22.84 0.58
C PHE A 103 -12.31 23.18 2.04
N ALA A 104 -11.26 22.54 2.57
CA ALA A 104 -10.88 22.76 3.96
C ALA A 104 -10.28 24.16 4.16
N THR A 105 -10.81 24.88 5.12
CA THR A 105 -10.31 26.18 5.58
C THR A 105 -9.71 26.10 6.99
N GLU A 106 -9.80 24.93 7.63
CA GLU A 106 -9.32 24.69 8.98
C GLU A 106 -8.82 23.24 9.17
N SER A 107 -7.98 23.03 10.16
CA SER A 107 -7.34 21.75 10.46
C SER A 107 -8.32 20.62 10.77
N VAL A 108 -9.46 20.93 11.40
CA VAL A 108 -10.49 19.94 11.76
C VAL A 108 -11.12 19.35 10.51
N MET A 109 -11.51 20.20 9.55
CA MET A 109 -12.10 19.77 8.29
C MET A 109 -11.10 18.98 7.46
N LEU A 110 -9.84 19.41 7.43
CA LEU A 110 -8.72 18.72 6.79
C LEU A 110 -8.54 17.29 7.35
N THR A 111 -8.54 17.17 8.68
CA THR A 111 -8.40 15.90 9.38
C THR A 111 -9.61 14.99 9.14
N ALA A 112 -10.82 15.52 9.24
CA ALA A 112 -12.05 14.75 8.97
C ALA A 112 -12.10 14.23 7.53
N GLY A 113 -11.70 15.06 6.54
CA GLY A 113 -11.57 14.62 5.15
C GLY A 113 -10.58 13.48 4.98
N ASN A 114 -9.40 13.55 5.63
CA ASN A 114 -8.40 12.47 5.62
C ASN A 114 -8.94 11.19 6.29
N VAL A 115 -9.66 11.30 7.41
CA VAL A 115 -10.31 10.16 8.08
C VAL A 115 -11.28 9.47 7.11
N LEU A 116 -12.13 10.24 6.41
CA LEU A 116 -13.04 9.67 5.41
C LEU A 116 -12.28 9.02 4.25
N CYS A 117 -11.17 9.61 3.80
CA CYS A 117 -10.30 8.99 2.80
C CYS A 117 -9.72 7.66 3.30
N GLY A 118 -9.27 7.58 4.55
CA GLY A 118 -8.75 6.35 5.15
C GLY A 118 -9.82 5.24 5.26
N VAL A 119 -11.01 5.58 5.77
CA VAL A 119 -12.17 4.68 5.84
C VAL A 119 -12.59 4.24 4.43
N GLY A 120 -12.68 5.19 3.49
CA GLY A 120 -13.02 4.91 2.10
C GLY A 120 -12.04 3.95 1.43
N MET A 121 -10.73 4.18 1.61
CA MET A 121 -9.70 3.30 1.04
C MET A 121 -9.59 1.93 1.72
N SER A 122 -10.02 1.77 2.97
CA SER A 122 -10.15 0.43 3.57
C SER A 122 -11.15 -0.43 2.78
N ALA A 123 -12.21 0.19 2.27
CA ALA A 123 -13.28 -0.47 1.52
C ALA A 123 -13.04 -0.51 -0.01
N ALA A 124 -12.35 0.49 -0.58
CA ALA A 124 -12.02 0.54 -2.00
C ALA A 124 -10.57 0.10 -2.30
N GLY A 125 -9.86 -0.44 -1.30
CA GLY A 125 -8.47 -0.90 -1.41
C GLY A 125 -8.31 -2.37 -1.76
N PHE A 126 -7.13 -2.90 -1.46
CA PHE A 126 -6.70 -4.24 -1.87
C PHE A 126 -7.62 -5.37 -1.41
N GLY A 127 -8.11 -5.34 -0.16
CA GLY A 127 -8.86 -6.45 0.45
C GLY A 127 -10.09 -6.87 -0.38
N PRO A 128 -11.12 -6.02 -0.51
CA PRO A 128 -12.33 -6.34 -1.26
C PRO A 128 -12.07 -6.59 -2.75
N ILE A 129 -11.13 -5.84 -3.37
CA ILE A 129 -10.78 -5.98 -4.79
C ILE A 129 -10.12 -7.34 -5.03
N PHE A 130 -9.12 -7.71 -4.21
CA PHE A 130 -8.42 -8.98 -4.32
C PHE A 130 -9.33 -10.18 -4.03
N GLY A 131 -10.23 -10.03 -3.05
CA GLY A 131 -11.27 -11.03 -2.77
C GLY A 131 -12.13 -11.30 -4.00
N SER A 132 -12.63 -10.22 -4.63
CA SER A 132 -13.46 -10.32 -5.84
C SER A 132 -12.70 -10.96 -7.01
N ILE A 133 -11.50 -10.48 -7.31
CA ILE A 133 -10.66 -11.03 -8.40
C ILE A 133 -10.36 -12.50 -8.16
N SER A 134 -9.98 -12.88 -6.93
CA SER A 134 -9.63 -14.27 -6.60
C SER A 134 -10.79 -15.23 -6.78
N ARG A 135 -12.02 -14.80 -6.45
CA ARG A 135 -13.22 -15.64 -6.58
C ARG A 135 -13.70 -15.80 -8.03
N GLN A 136 -13.42 -14.78 -8.89
CA GLN A 136 -13.85 -14.78 -10.29
C GLN A 136 -12.80 -15.36 -11.24
N THR A 137 -11.55 -15.54 -10.79
CA THR A 137 -10.43 -15.97 -11.64
C THR A 137 -10.14 -17.45 -11.47
N PRO A 138 -9.94 -18.21 -12.55
CA PRO A 138 -9.48 -19.60 -12.49
C PRO A 138 -8.18 -19.73 -11.69
N PRO A 139 -7.98 -20.82 -10.91
CA PRO A 139 -6.84 -20.99 -10.03
C PRO A 139 -5.48 -20.77 -10.72
N GLU A 140 -5.33 -21.23 -11.96
CA GLU A 140 -4.08 -21.16 -12.76
C GLU A 140 -3.72 -19.72 -13.14
N LYS A 141 -4.70 -18.83 -13.25
CA LYS A 141 -4.52 -17.42 -13.67
C LYS A 141 -4.60 -16.43 -12.50
N ARG A 142 -4.92 -16.91 -11.29
CA ARG A 142 -5.18 -16.05 -10.13
C ARG A 142 -3.96 -15.19 -9.75
N SER A 143 -2.78 -15.77 -9.77
CA SER A 143 -1.53 -15.04 -9.46
C SER A 143 -1.28 -13.89 -10.44
N ILE A 144 -1.48 -14.12 -11.74
CA ILE A 144 -1.33 -13.10 -12.78
C ILE A 144 -2.39 -12.00 -12.59
N ALA A 145 -3.64 -12.38 -12.35
CA ALA A 145 -4.74 -11.44 -12.16
C ALA A 145 -4.51 -10.49 -10.95
N LEU A 146 -4.06 -11.04 -9.82
CA LEU A 146 -3.69 -10.25 -8.64
C LEU A 146 -2.44 -9.40 -8.87
N GLY A 147 -1.47 -9.91 -9.62
CA GLY A 147 -0.27 -9.17 -10.03
C GLY A 147 -0.62 -7.94 -10.87
N VAL A 148 -1.51 -8.08 -11.85
CA VAL A 148 -1.99 -6.95 -12.69
C VAL A 148 -2.71 -5.93 -11.83
N ALA A 149 -3.58 -6.34 -10.91
CA ALA A 149 -4.29 -5.42 -10.02
C ALA A 149 -3.31 -4.67 -9.10
N THR A 150 -2.30 -5.34 -8.57
CA THR A 150 -1.25 -4.72 -7.73
C THR A 150 -0.42 -3.71 -8.53
N ALA A 151 -0.04 -4.08 -9.76
CA ALA A 151 0.70 -3.19 -10.66
C ALA A 151 -0.09 -1.92 -10.98
N GLY A 152 -1.43 -2.00 -11.03
CA GLY A 152 -2.30 -0.84 -11.17
C GLY A 152 -2.06 0.22 -10.10
N GLY A 153 -1.94 -0.18 -8.84
CA GLY A 153 -1.64 0.76 -7.75
C GLY A 153 -0.29 1.47 -7.91
N SER A 154 0.75 0.74 -8.28
CA SER A 154 2.08 1.29 -8.54
C SER A 154 2.11 2.17 -9.79
N PHE A 155 1.35 1.80 -10.83
CA PHE A 155 1.17 2.62 -12.03
C PHE A 155 0.45 3.93 -11.69
N GLY A 156 -0.55 3.89 -10.78
CA GLY A 156 -1.21 5.09 -10.27
C GLY A 156 -0.23 6.05 -9.60
N GLN A 157 0.66 5.54 -8.77
CA GLN A 157 1.73 6.34 -8.18
C GLN A 157 2.64 6.96 -9.26
N PHE A 158 3.02 6.20 -10.27
CA PHE A 158 3.86 6.69 -11.37
C PHE A 158 3.16 7.75 -12.23
N ALA A 159 1.88 7.57 -12.56
CA ALA A 159 1.17 8.46 -13.49
C ALA A 159 0.51 9.66 -12.80
N ILE A 160 -0.17 9.43 -11.65
CA ILE A 160 -1.00 10.47 -11.02
C ILE A 160 -0.15 11.42 -10.17
N VAL A 161 0.94 10.96 -9.54
CA VAL A 161 1.74 11.87 -8.70
C VAL A 161 2.47 12.94 -9.51
N PRO A 162 3.18 12.63 -10.61
CA PRO A 162 3.74 13.67 -11.48
C PRO A 162 2.67 14.57 -12.10
N PHE A 163 1.52 14.00 -12.50
CA PHE A 163 0.39 14.78 -12.99
C PHE A 163 -0.11 15.78 -11.93
N ALA A 164 -0.33 15.35 -10.70
CA ALA A 164 -0.75 16.23 -9.60
C ALA A 164 0.30 17.31 -9.29
N SER A 165 1.57 16.94 -9.36
CA SER A 165 2.69 17.88 -9.16
C SER A 165 2.73 18.96 -10.26
N LEU A 166 2.61 18.55 -11.51
CA LEU A 166 2.54 19.48 -12.64
C LEU A 166 1.32 20.40 -12.55
N LEU A 167 0.17 19.82 -12.18
CA LEU A 167 -1.07 20.59 -12.02
C LEU A 167 -0.94 21.62 -10.89
N GLN A 168 -0.38 21.22 -9.74
CA GLN A 168 -0.11 22.09 -8.61
C GLN A 168 0.87 23.21 -9.00
N TYR A 169 1.93 22.89 -9.73
CA TYR A 169 2.90 23.87 -10.21
C TYR A 169 2.26 24.90 -11.17
N ARG A 170 1.35 24.45 -12.05
CA ARG A 170 0.70 25.32 -13.05
C ARG A 170 -0.40 26.20 -12.46
N LEU A 171 -1.17 25.67 -11.52
CA LEU A 171 -2.32 26.37 -10.94
C LEU A 171 -1.93 27.18 -9.70
N ASP A 172 -0.85 26.82 -9.02
CA ASP A 172 -0.42 27.35 -7.72
C ASP A 172 -1.57 27.42 -6.70
N ASN A 173 -2.48 26.46 -6.78
CA ASN A 173 -3.67 26.37 -5.95
C ASN A 173 -3.95 24.91 -5.57
N TRP A 174 -3.68 24.58 -4.31
CA TRP A 174 -3.84 23.22 -3.81
C TRP A 174 -5.32 22.80 -3.71
N HIS A 175 -6.24 23.71 -3.42
CA HIS A 175 -7.68 23.44 -3.37
C HIS A 175 -8.16 22.93 -4.73
N THR A 176 -7.83 23.65 -5.81
CA THR A 176 -8.21 23.27 -7.17
C THR A 176 -7.55 21.95 -7.59
N THR A 177 -6.29 21.73 -7.24
CA THR A 177 -5.60 20.49 -7.55
C THR A 177 -6.23 19.29 -6.81
N MET A 178 -6.56 19.45 -5.52
CA MET A 178 -7.29 18.44 -4.74
C MET A 178 -8.69 18.18 -5.30
N LEU A 179 -9.39 19.23 -5.75
CA LEU A 179 -10.70 19.10 -6.38
C LEU A 179 -10.62 18.25 -7.66
N VAL A 180 -9.62 18.48 -8.51
CA VAL A 180 -9.39 17.67 -9.72
C VAL A 180 -9.13 16.21 -9.37
N LEU A 181 -8.29 15.94 -8.38
CA LEU A 181 -8.03 14.56 -7.90
C LEU A 181 -9.30 13.92 -7.32
N GLY A 182 -10.12 14.70 -6.61
CA GLY A 182 -11.43 14.28 -6.11
C GLY A 182 -12.40 13.91 -7.23
N VAL A 183 -12.50 14.74 -8.28
CA VAL A 183 -13.31 14.46 -9.47
C VAL A 183 -12.82 13.21 -10.19
N MET A 184 -11.51 13.05 -10.38
CA MET A 184 -10.94 11.82 -10.94
C MET A 184 -11.33 10.59 -10.11
N SER A 185 -11.36 10.71 -8.79
CA SER A 185 -11.71 9.63 -7.88
C SER A 185 -13.17 9.20 -7.98
N MET A 186 -14.08 10.05 -8.50
CA MET A 186 -15.48 9.67 -8.75
C MET A 186 -15.61 8.47 -9.70
N VAL A 187 -14.65 8.28 -10.60
CA VAL A 187 -14.62 7.15 -11.54
C VAL A 187 -14.50 5.80 -10.82
N MET A 188 -14.00 5.76 -9.58
CA MET A 188 -13.93 4.54 -8.79
C MET A 188 -15.32 3.93 -8.52
N VAL A 189 -16.35 4.77 -8.36
CA VAL A 189 -17.71 4.32 -8.03
C VAL A 189 -18.34 3.52 -9.17
N PRO A 190 -18.44 3.99 -10.43
CA PRO A 190 -18.95 3.18 -11.52
C PRO A 190 -18.07 1.99 -11.86
N LEU A 191 -16.73 2.08 -11.72
CA LEU A 191 -15.84 0.95 -11.94
C LEU A 191 -16.09 -0.22 -10.97
N ALA A 192 -16.60 0.05 -9.77
CA ALA A 192 -16.96 -0.98 -8.80
C ALA A 192 -18.02 -1.97 -9.34
N ILE A 193 -18.83 -1.58 -10.34
CA ILE A 193 -19.79 -2.45 -11.01
C ILE A 193 -19.08 -3.64 -11.68
N GLY A 194 -17.83 -3.44 -12.14
CA GLY A 194 -17.00 -4.50 -12.71
C GLY A 194 -16.66 -5.63 -11.73
N LEU A 195 -16.70 -5.34 -10.42
CA LEU A 195 -16.41 -6.30 -9.35
C LEU A 195 -17.66 -7.09 -8.90
N ARG A 196 -18.81 -6.94 -9.59
CA ARG A 196 -20.02 -7.73 -9.29
C ARG A 196 -19.77 -9.22 -9.53
N GLU A 197 -20.02 -9.99 -8.49
CA GLU A 197 -19.99 -11.46 -8.54
C GLU A 197 -21.39 -11.99 -8.90
N HIS A 198 -21.46 -12.92 -9.86
CA HIS A 198 -22.64 -13.75 -9.96
C HIS A 198 -22.61 -14.74 -8.79
N ARG A 199 -23.59 -14.63 -7.93
CA ARG A 199 -23.80 -15.52 -6.78
C ARG A 199 -24.14 -16.94 -7.29
N THR A 200 -23.16 -17.66 -7.79
CA THR A 200 -23.18 -19.08 -7.70
C THR A 200 -22.94 -19.38 -6.22
N LEU A 201 -23.93 -19.97 -5.57
CA LEU A 201 -23.78 -20.54 -4.23
C LEU A 201 -22.71 -21.65 -4.30
N THR A 202 -21.46 -21.25 -4.44
CA THR A 202 -20.36 -22.18 -4.29
C THR A 202 -20.28 -22.50 -2.81
N SER A 203 -20.79 -23.70 -2.53
CA SER A 203 -20.46 -24.58 -1.42
C SER A 203 -19.36 -23.99 -0.52
N LYS A 204 -19.69 -23.81 0.75
CA LYS A 204 -18.71 -23.86 1.82
C LYS A 204 -17.78 -25.03 1.50
N SER A 205 -16.57 -24.74 1.03
CA SER A 205 -15.52 -25.74 0.94
C SER A 205 -15.36 -26.28 2.36
N GLY A 206 -15.90 -27.46 2.59
CA GLY A 206 -15.76 -28.21 3.82
C GLY A 206 -14.35 -28.79 3.92
N ALA A 207 -13.33 -27.93 3.94
CA ALA A 207 -12.05 -28.27 4.53
C ALA A 207 -12.32 -28.32 6.04
N ALA A 208 -12.32 -29.50 6.60
CA ALA A 208 -12.31 -29.67 8.04
C ALA A 208 -11.22 -28.77 8.62
N HIS A 209 -11.63 -27.74 9.36
CA HIS A 209 -10.70 -26.88 10.08
C HIS A 209 -10.07 -27.74 11.18
N THR A 210 -8.87 -28.24 10.95
CA THR A 210 -8.10 -29.03 11.91
C THR A 210 -7.52 -28.19 13.05
N GLN A 211 -7.68 -26.86 13.00
CA GLN A 211 -7.18 -25.92 14.00
C GLN A 211 -8.20 -24.79 14.21
N ASP A 212 -8.49 -24.43 15.46
CA ASP A 212 -9.32 -23.26 15.79
C ASP A 212 -8.52 -21.95 15.61
N ALA A 213 -9.20 -20.85 15.35
CA ALA A 213 -8.59 -19.52 15.18
C ALA A 213 -7.84 -19.08 16.45
N LYS A 214 -8.36 -19.44 17.63
CA LYS A 214 -7.71 -19.16 18.92
C LYS A 214 -6.40 -19.90 19.05
N ASP A 215 -6.37 -21.17 18.66
CA ASP A 215 -5.15 -21.99 18.72
C ASP A 215 -4.10 -21.50 17.74
N ALA A 216 -4.53 -21.06 16.54
CA ALA A 216 -3.61 -20.45 15.55
C ALA A 216 -2.99 -19.15 16.06
N LEU A 217 -3.76 -18.30 16.75
CA LEU A 217 -3.25 -17.09 17.39
C LEU A 217 -2.26 -17.42 18.50
N GLN A 218 -2.61 -18.37 19.35
CA GLN A 218 -1.73 -18.78 20.45
C GLN A 218 -0.43 -19.36 19.92
N GLU A 219 -0.47 -20.22 18.90
CA GLU A 219 0.70 -20.78 18.24
C GLU A 219 1.59 -19.68 17.63
N ALA A 220 0.99 -18.70 16.95
CA ALA A 220 1.72 -17.58 16.38
C ALA A 220 2.38 -16.71 17.46
N PHE A 221 1.65 -16.36 18.53
CA PHE A 221 2.16 -15.52 19.61
C PHE A 221 3.25 -16.19 20.46
N GLN A 222 3.26 -17.51 20.52
CA GLN A 222 4.32 -18.29 21.15
C GLN A 222 5.56 -18.45 20.25
N THR A 223 5.43 -18.13 18.95
CA THR A 223 6.51 -18.26 17.98
C THR A 223 7.33 -16.97 17.91
N TYR A 224 8.57 -17.00 18.40
CA TYR A 224 9.48 -15.85 18.39
C TYR A 224 9.65 -15.22 16.98
N GLY A 225 9.74 -16.07 15.95
CA GLY A 225 9.85 -15.62 14.56
C GLY A 225 8.67 -14.76 14.07
N PHE A 226 7.45 -14.98 14.61
CA PHE A 226 6.28 -14.16 14.29
C PHE A 226 6.44 -12.72 14.78
N TRP A 227 6.95 -12.53 15.98
CA TRP A 227 7.18 -11.19 16.54
C TRP A 227 8.31 -10.45 15.84
N LEU A 228 9.42 -11.13 15.51
CA LEU A 228 10.50 -10.54 14.73
C LEU A 228 9.99 -10.06 13.36
N LEU A 229 9.17 -10.89 12.69
CA LEU A 229 8.58 -10.54 11.41
C LEU A 229 7.61 -9.34 11.53
N THR A 230 6.78 -9.34 12.58
CA THR A 230 5.80 -8.28 12.86
C THR A 230 6.50 -6.94 13.14
N VAL A 231 7.51 -6.94 14.01
CA VAL A 231 8.31 -5.75 14.34
C VAL A 231 9.13 -5.27 13.12
N GLY A 232 9.67 -6.21 12.34
CA GLY A 232 10.39 -5.85 11.12
C GLY A 232 9.49 -5.21 10.06
N PHE A 233 8.25 -5.68 9.93
CA PHE A 233 7.31 -5.11 8.96
C PHE A 233 6.77 -3.73 9.39
N PHE A 234 6.78 -3.41 10.68
CA PHE A 234 6.58 -2.04 11.19
C PHE A 234 7.53 -1.04 10.52
N VAL A 235 8.81 -1.41 10.39
CA VAL A 235 9.83 -0.55 9.78
C VAL A 235 9.52 -0.27 8.31
N CYS A 236 8.91 -1.22 7.59
CA CYS A 236 8.46 -0.98 6.23
C CYS A 236 7.44 0.17 6.19
N GLY A 237 6.42 0.11 7.03
CA GLY A 237 5.40 1.15 7.13
C GLY A 237 5.98 2.51 7.46
N PHE A 238 6.90 2.56 8.41
CA PHE A 238 7.59 3.78 8.81
C PHE A 238 8.31 4.44 7.63
N HIS A 239 9.13 3.67 6.89
CA HIS A 239 9.86 4.19 5.74
C HIS A 239 8.95 4.64 4.61
N VAL A 240 7.94 3.83 4.29
CA VAL A 240 6.99 4.12 3.20
C VAL A 240 6.23 5.41 3.46
N SER A 241 5.76 5.61 4.68
CA SER A 241 4.99 6.80 5.05
C SER A 241 5.88 8.04 5.16
N PHE A 242 7.05 7.92 5.78
CA PHE A 242 8.01 9.03 5.85
C PHE A 242 8.38 9.53 4.44
N ILE A 243 8.85 8.65 3.59
CA ILE A 243 9.29 9.03 2.24
C ILE A 243 8.12 9.49 1.38
N GLY A 244 7.01 8.74 1.37
CA GLY A 244 5.85 9.08 0.54
C GLY A 244 5.25 10.45 0.84
N LEU A 245 5.29 10.87 2.11
CA LEU A 245 4.70 12.13 2.53
C LEU A 245 5.71 13.28 2.58
N HIS A 246 6.96 13.03 2.98
CA HIS A 246 7.91 14.10 3.30
C HIS A 246 9.03 14.28 2.27
N LEU A 247 9.32 13.32 1.39
CA LEU A 247 10.36 13.47 0.38
C LEU A 247 10.09 14.66 -0.57
N PRO A 248 8.85 14.90 -1.06
CA PRO A 248 8.58 16.08 -1.89
C PRO A 248 8.88 17.40 -1.15
N SER A 249 8.50 17.49 0.12
CA SER A 249 8.78 18.66 0.96
C SER A 249 10.28 18.84 1.24
N TYR A 250 10.99 17.74 1.53
CA TYR A 250 12.45 17.77 1.72
C TYR A 250 13.19 18.28 0.48
N ILE A 251 12.79 17.78 -0.71
CA ILE A 251 13.35 18.24 -1.99
C ILE A 251 13.03 19.73 -2.18
N SER A 252 11.78 20.13 -1.93
CA SER A 252 11.31 21.51 -2.07
C SER A 252 12.02 22.49 -1.15
N ASP A 253 12.51 22.03 0.02
CA ASP A 253 13.25 22.87 0.96
C ASP A 253 14.72 23.08 0.54
N LYS A 254 15.33 22.10 -0.13
CA LYS A 254 16.78 22.08 -0.41
C LYS A 254 17.15 22.23 -1.90
N ALA A 255 16.22 21.99 -2.82
CA ALA A 255 16.51 21.94 -4.26
C ALA A 255 16.27 23.26 -4.99
N VAL A 256 16.80 24.36 -4.45
CA VAL A 256 16.64 25.69 -5.07
C VAL A 256 17.63 25.85 -6.24
N GLY A 257 17.12 26.29 -7.41
CA GLY A 257 17.96 26.61 -8.57
C GLY A 257 18.47 25.41 -9.38
N MET A 258 17.87 24.24 -9.22
CA MET A 258 18.23 23.05 -10.01
C MET A 258 17.78 23.15 -11.47
N SER A 259 18.59 22.61 -12.37
CA SER A 259 18.25 22.46 -13.79
C SER A 259 18.37 21.00 -14.23
N PHE A 260 17.45 20.59 -15.09
CA PHE A 260 17.42 19.28 -15.73
C PHE A 260 17.83 19.45 -17.20
N PHE A 261 19.03 18.97 -17.57
CA PHE A 261 19.62 19.16 -18.89
C PHE A 261 19.59 20.62 -19.37
N GLY A 262 19.90 21.58 -18.48
CA GLY A 262 19.93 23.01 -18.80
C GLY A 262 18.58 23.74 -18.70
N THR A 263 17.47 23.02 -18.51
CA THR A 263 16.14 23.59 -18.29
C THR A 263 15.84 23.67 -16.78
N PRO A 264 15.45 24.82 -16.22
CA PRO A 264 15.05 24.91 -14.82
C PRO A 264 13.95 23.92 -14.49
N ILE A 265 14.13 23.13 -13.45
CA ILE A 265 13.10 22.22 -12.92
C ILE A 265 12.57 22.75 -11.59
N SER A 266 11.26 22.79 -11.46
CA SER A 266 10.65 23.12 -10.17
C SER A 266 11.00 22.05 -9.13
N PRO A 267 11.41 22.41 -7.90
CA PRO A 267 11.61 21.44 -6.82
C PRO A 267 10.37 20.62 -6.52
N LEU A 268 9.17 21.20 -6.70
CA LEU A 268 7.88 20.52 -6.56
C LEU A 268 7.70 19.43 -7.61
N GLU A 269 8.01 19.75 -8.87
CA GLU A 269 7.95 18.78 -9.98
C GLU A 269 8.97 17.65 -9.78
N LEU A 270 10.20 17.98 -9.36
CA LEU A 270 11.22 16.97 -9.04
C LEU A 270 10.75 16.02 -7.92
N GLY A 271 10.11 16.56 -6.87
CA GLY A 271 9.49 15.77 -5.81
C GLY A 271 8.38 14.84 -6.32
N GLY A 272 7.54 15.33 -7.22
CA GLY A 272 6.50 14.55 -7.88
C GLY A 272 7.06 13.42 -8.74
N TRP A 273 8.09 13.71 -9.55
CA TRP A 273 8.79 12.70 -10.33
C TRP A 273 9.52 11.67 -9.47
N ALA A 274 10.12 12.09 -8.35
CA ALA A 274 10.75 11.16 -7.42
C ALA A 274 9.75 10.12 -6.89
N ILE A 275 8.60 10.56 -6.40
CA ILE A 275 7.55 9.64 -5.92
C ILE A 275 6.97 8.81 -7.09
N GLY A 276 6.82 9.39 -8.27
CA GLY A 276 6.41 8.66 -9.47
C GLY A 276 7.38 7.52 -9.82
N LEU A 277 8.68 7.80 -9.82
CA LEU A 277 9.72 6.79 -10.08
C LEU A 277 9.73 5.67 -9.02
N VAL A 278 9.50 6.01 -7.74
CA VAL A 278 9.28 4.98 -6.71
C VAL A 278 8.18 4.02 -7.15
N GLY A 279 7.04 4.52 -7.65
CA GLY A 279 5.95 3.69 -8.15
C GLY A 279 6.35 2.82 -9.34
N LEU A 280 7.04 3.38 -10.32
CA LEU A 280 7.48 2.64 -11.51
C LEU A 280 8.43 1.50 -11.15
N PHE A 281 9.48 1.79 -10.39
CA PHE A 281 10.47 0.78 -9.98
C PHE A 281 9.91 -0.22 -8.97
N ASN A 282 8.85 0.13 -8.23
CA ASN A 282 8.15 -0.80 -7.35
C ASN A 282 7.47 -1.95 -8.13
N ILE A 283 7.02 -1.72 -9.36
CA ILE A 283 6.46 -2.79 -10.20
C ILE A 283 7.52 -3.86 -10.44
N VAL A 284 8.71 -3.44 -10.89
CA VAL A 284 9.82 -4.36 -11.15
C VAL A 284 10.34 -5.00 -9.86
N GLY A 285 10.52 -4.18 -8.83
CA GLY A 285 11.05 -4.62 -7.54
C GLY A 285 10.18 -5.67 -6.86
N SER A 286 8.87 -5.45 -6.77
CA SER A 286 7.96 -6.41 -6.13
C SER A 286 7.91 -7.76 -6.84
N LEU A 287 7.98 -7.78 -8.17
CA LEU A 287 8.05 -9.01 -8.95
C LEU A 287 9.37 -9.74 -8.72
N MET A 288 10.50 -9.01 -8.77
CA MET A 288 11.81 -9.62 -8.59
C MET A 288 12.03 -10.15 -7.17
N TRP A 289 11.66 -9.39 -6.13
CA TRP A 289 11.77 -9.86 -4.74
C TRP A 289 10.84 -11.03 -4.46
N GLY A 290 9.63 -11.05 -5.05
CA GLY A 290 8.74 -12.21 -4.99
C GLY A 290 9.37 -13.46 -5.63
N TRP A 291 9.99 -13.30 -6.79
CA TRP A 291 10.70 -14.39 -7.48
C TRP A 291 11.93 -14.87 -6.70
N LEU A 292 12.75 -13.96 -6.16
CA LEU A 292 13.89 -14.31 -5.30
C LEU A 292 13.44 -15.07 -4.06
N GLY A 293 12.33 -14.64 -3.42
CA GLY A 293 11.76 -15.32 -2.25
C GLY A 293 11.16 -16.69 -2.54
N SER A 294 10.92 -17.04 -3.81
CA SER A 294 10.56 -18.40 -4.21
C SER A 294 11.77 -19.33 -4.32
N LYS A 295 12.98 -18.78 -4.51
CA LYS A 295 14.23 -19.53 -4.69
C LYS A 295 15.15 -19.56 -3.47
N HIS A 296 15.04 -18.55 -2.61
CA HIS A 296 15.88 -18.37 -1.43
C HIS A 296 15.03 -18.26 -0.16
N GLN A 297 15.67 -18.37 1.02
CA GLN A 297 14.99 -18.14 2.28
C GLN A 297 14.44 -16.71 2.33
N LYS A 298 13.15 -16.58 2.62
CA LYS A 298 12.46 -15.28 2.62
C LYS A 298 12.99 -14.34 3.68
N LYS A 299 13.43 -14.88 4.82
CA LYS A 299 14.06 -14.12 5.89
C LYS A 299 15.34 -13.42 5.43
N ASP A 300 16.20 -14.13 4.67
CA ASP A 300 17.47 -13.57 4.18
C ASP A 300 17.21 -12.52 3.10
N MET A 301 16.20 -12.73 2.25
CA MET A 301 15.77 -11.74 1.27
C MET A 301 15.21 -10.49 1.94
N LEU A 302 14.45 -10.61 3.03
CA LEU A 302 13.98 -9.48 3.83
C LEU A 302 15.16 -8.75 4.48
N ALA A 303 16.09 -9.48 5.11
CA ALA A 303 17.28 -8.88 5.71
C ALA A 303 18.11 -8.10 4.69
N LEU A 304 18.36 -8.68 3.52
CA LEU A 304 19.07 -8.03 2.41
C LEU A 304 18.34 -6.78 1.91
N LEU A 305 17.01 -6.88 1.71
CA LEU A 305 16.20 -5.76 1.26
C LEU A 305 16.28 -4.57 2.22
N TYR A 306 16.16 -4.80 3.54
CA TYR A 306 16.27 -3.73 4.52
C TYR A 306 17.69 -3.18 4.65
N ALA A 307 18.72 -4.01 4.54
CA ALA A 307 20.11 -3.56 4.50
C ALA A 307 20.39 -2.66 3.29
N LEU A 308 19.93 -3.06 2.10
CA LEU A 308 20.04 -2.26 0.88
C LEU A 308 19.25 -0.95 0.99
N ARG A 309 18.08 -0.95 1.65
CA ARG A 309 17.30 0.26 1.88
C ARG A 309 18.02 1.23 2.84
N ALA A 310 18.60 0.73 3.93
CA ALA A 310 19.41 1.54 4.83
C ALA A 310 20.64 2.12 4.11
N LEU A 311 21.30 1.31 3.28
CA LEU A 311 22.43 1.78 2.44
C LEU A 311 21.99 2.86 1.45
N ALA A 312 20.83 2.71 0.81
CA ALA A 312 20.29 3.73 -0.10
C ALA A 312 20.05 5.07 0.61
N PHE A 313 19.54 5.05 1.85
CA PHE A 313 19.40 6.25 2.67
C PHE A 313 20.76 6.91 2.98
N VAL A 314 21.74 6.11 3.41
CA VAL A 314 23.10 6.63 3.71
C VAL A 314 23.74 7.25 2.46
N ILE A 315 23.67 6.57 1.32
CA ILE A 315 24.21 7.09 0.05
C ILE A 315 23.51 8.40 -0.34
N PHE A 316 22.18 8.46 -0.23
CA PHE A 316 21.43 9.67 -0.56
C PHE A 316 21.81 10.86 0.32
N LEU A 317 22.02 10.64 1.62
CA LEU A 317 22.44 11.66 2.56
C LEU A 317 23.89 12.11 2.38
N ALA A 318 24.76 11.20 1.92
CA ALA A 318 26.18 11.49 1.69
C ALA A 318 26.45 12.22 0.35
N LEU A 319 25.56 12.10 -0.62
CA LEU A 319 25.71 12.73 -1.92
C LEU A 319 25.16 14.17 -1.92
N PRO A 320 25.75 15.09 -2.69
CA PRO A 320 25.15 16.38 -2.94
C PRO A 320 23.75 16.24 -3.53
N LEU A 321 22.80 17.03 -3.03
CA LEU A 321 21.45 17.01 -3.55
C LEU A 321 21.44 17.56 -4.99
N SER A 322 21.06 16.72 -5.94
CA SER A 322 20.92 17.03 -7.35
C SER A 322 19.73 16.27 -7.93
N TRP A 323 19.24 16.65 -9.10
CA TRP A 323 18.20 15.90 -9.76
C TRP A 323 18.61 14.43 -10.00
N VAL A 324 19.89 14.17 -10.28
CA VAL A 324 20.43 12.82 -10.48
C VAL A 324 20.39 12.03 -9.18
N SER A 325 20.90 12.58 -8.07
CA SER A 325 20.89 11.87 -6.77
C SER A 325 19.46 11.60 -6.28
N VAL A 326 18.53 12.54 -6.50
CA VAL A 326 17.10 12.37 -6.18
C VAL A 326 16.46 11.25 -6.99
N LEU A 327 16.64 11.24 -8.32
CA LEU A 327 16.02 10.24 -9.18
C LEU A 327 16.64 8.85 -9.01
N LEU A 328 17.96 8.77 -8.81
CA LEU A 328 18.64 7.51 -8.50
C LEU A 328 18.20 6.95 -7.15
N PHE A 329 18.07 7.78 -6.14
CA PHE A 329 17.53 7.39 -4.83
C PHE A 329 16.08 6.88 -4.98
N ALA A 330 15.24 7.62 -5.68
CA ALA A 330 13.85 7.25 -5.92
C ALA A 330 13.72 5.91 -6.65
N ALA A 331 14.52 5.68 -7.71
CA ALA A 331 14.55 4.43 -8.44
C ALA A 331 15.02 3.26 -7.56
N SER A 332 16.13 3.44 -6.83
CA SER A 332 16.67 2.43 -5.91
C SER A 332 15.66 2.09 -4.81
N LEU A 333 15.08 3.11 -4.20
CA LEU A 333 14.09 2.93 -3.15
C LEU A 333 12.81 2.28 -3.69
N GLY A 334 12.35 2.68 -4.89
CA GLY A 334 11.21 2.06 -5.55
C GLY A 334 11.39 0.57 -5.77
N PHE A 335 12.57 0.17 -6.23
CA PHE A 335 12.93 -1.24 -6.40
C PHE A 335 12.91 -2.03 -5.07
N LEU A 336 13.19 -1.35 -3.95
CA LEU A 336 13.15 -1.90 -2.59
C LEU A 336 11.82 -1.61 -1.86
N TRP A 337 10.80 -1.00 -2.52
CA TRP A 337 9.64 -0.40 -1.87
C TRP A 337 8.73 -1.43 -1.20
N LEU A 338 7.94 -2.14 -1.99
CA LEU A 338 6.97 -3.11 -1.50
C LEU A 338 7.35 -4.57 -1.80
N GLY A 339 8.60 -4.82 -2.18
CA GLY A 339 9.15 -6.18 -2.27
C GLY A 339 9.07 -6.96 -0.96
N THR A 340 8.92 -6.24 0.16
CA THR A 340 8.68 -6.82 1.48
C THR A 340 7.34 -7.53 1.59
N ILE A 341 6.29 -7.12 0.86
CA ILE A 341 4.95 -7.70 0.97
C ILE A 341 4.92 -9.18 0.58
N PRO A 342 5.37 -9.60 -0.64
CA PRO A 342 5.36 -11.00 -1.02
C PRO A 342 6.28 -11.86 -0.16
N LEU A 343 7.40 -11.31 0.30
CA LEU A 343 8.33 -12.01 1.19
C LEU A 343 7.71 -12.26 2.56
N THR A 344 7.13 -11.23 3.18
CA THR A 344 6.54 -11.30 4.52
C THR A 344 5.30 -12.18 4.54
N SER A 345 4.36 -11.97 3.59
CA SER A 345 3.15 -12.81 3.49
C SER A 345 3.49 -14.27 3.17
N GLY A 346 4.48 -14.47 2.29
CA GLY A 346 4.99 -15.80 1.97
C GLY A 346 5.65 -16.50 3.16
N LEU A 347 6.34 -15.74 4.04
CA LEU A 347 6.95 -16.29 5.26
C LEU A 347 5.89 -16.66 6.29
N VAL A 348 4.85 -15.83 6.49
CA VAL A 348 3.69 -16.18 7.34
C VAL A 348 3.03 -17.48 6.85
N GLY A 349 2.77 -17.58 5.53
CA GLY A 349 2.17 -18.79 4.94
C GLY A 349 3.04 -20.03 5.07
N TYR A 350 4.37 -19.88 4.97
CA TYR A 350 5.32 -20.99 5.13
C TYR A 350 5.38 -21.47 6.58
N MET A 351 5.43 -20.54 7.54
CA MET A 351 5.57 -20.89 8.96
C MET A 351 4.29 -21.47 9.57
N PHE A 352 3.11 -20.93 9.25
CA PHE A 352 1.86 -21.24 9.93
C PHE A 352 0.84 -21.99 9.05
N GLY A 353 1.12 -22.14 7.75
CA GLY A 353 0.23 -22.79 6.80
C GLY A 353 -0.88 -21.89 6.28
N PRO A 354 -1.74 -22.41 5.37
CA PRO A 354 -2.73 -21.61 4.65
C PRO A 354 -4.02 -21.32 5.42
N THR A 355 -4.35 -22.09 6.48
CA THR A 355 -5.67 -22.11 7.10
C THR A 355 -6.07 -20.75 7.70
N HIS A 356 -5.19 -20.10 8.46
CA HIS A 356 -5.44 -18.82 9.13
C HIS A 356 -4.51 -17.70 8.64
N ILE A 357 -3.95 -17.85 7.44
CA ILE A 357 -2.97 -16.91 6.89
C ILE A 357 -3.50 -15.47 6.83
N SER A 358 -4.76 -15.26 6.48
CA SER A 358 -5.34 -13.91 6.37
C SER A 358 -5.42 -13.20 7.72
N MET A 359 -5.71 -13.94 8.80
CA MET A 359 -5.77 -13.40 10.16
C MET A 359 -4.37 -13.03 10.66
N LEU A 360 -3.42 -13.94 10.54
CA LEU A 360 -2.04 -13.72 10.99
C LEU A 360 -1.35 -12.63 10.17
N TRP A 361 -1.54 -12.62 8.85
CA TRP A 361 -1.09 -11.54 7.98
C TRP A 361 -1.70 -10.19 8.38
N GLY A 362 -2.99 -10.18 8.75
CA GLY A 362 -3.67 -8.96 9.22
C GLY A 362 -2.98 -8.32 10.43
N ILE A 363 -2.49 -9.13 11.39
CA ILE A 363 -1.76 -8.64 12.57
C ILE A 363 -0.40 -8.03 12.14
N VAL A 364 0.32 -8.74 11.29
CA VAL A 364 1.61 -8.26 10.75
C VAL A 364 1.39 -6.97 9.94
N PHE A 365 0.33 -6.90 9.14
CA PHE A 365 -0.01 -5.70 8.37
C PHE A 365 -0.46 -4.54 9.26
N PHE A 366 -1.16 -4.80 10.36
CA PHE A 366 -1.51 -3.75 11.32
C PHE A 366 -0.26 -3.11 11.93
N SER A 367 0.78 -3.90 12.24
CA SER A 367 2.08 -3.37 12.67
C SER A 367 2.71 -2.42 11.64
N HIS A 368 2.62 -2.76 10.34
CA HIS A 368 3.03 -1.85 9.26
C HIS A 368 2.26 -0.52 9.31
N GLN A 369 0.97 -0.55 9.59
CA GLN A 369 0.16 0.68 9.67
C GLN A 369 0.50 1.53 10.90
N LEU A 370 0.87 0.90 12.03
CA LEU A 370 1.43 1.60 13.19
C LEU A 370 2.77 2.27 12.82
N GLY A 371 3.63 1.56 12.08
CA GLY A 371 4.85 2.13 11.53
C GLY A 371 4.58 3.32 10.62
N SER A 372 3.59 3.18 9.72
CA SER A 372 3.17 4.25 8.82
C SER A 372 2.65 5.47 9.57
N PHE A 373 1.91 5.27 10.65
CA PHE A 373 1.45 6.35 11.52
C PHE A 373 2.62 7.11 12.11
N LEU A 374 3.56 6.40 12.76
CA LEU A 374 4.70 7.04 13.42
C LEU A 374 5.69 7.67 12.42
N GLY A 375 5.92 7.03 11.26
CA GLY A 375 6.80 7.56 10.22
C GLY A 375 6.25 8.82 9.56
N GLY A 376 4.95 8.85 9.29
CA GLY A 376 4.28 10.01 8.69
C GLY A 376 4.14 11.17 9.67
N TRP A 377 3.46 10.93 10.79
CA TRP A 377 3.24 11.97 11.80
C TRP A 377 4.53 12.45 12.46
N GLY A 378 5.38 11.51 12.91
CA GLY A 378 6.62 11.81 13.61
C GLY A 378 7.56 12.70 12.81
N ALA A 379 7.63 12.51 11.49
CA ALA A 379 8.44 13.36 10.62
C ALA A 379 7.93 14.80 10.56
N GLY A 380 6.60 15.01 10.50
CA GLY A 380 6.00 16.34 10.56
C GLY A 380 6.26 17.03 11.90
N ARG A 381 6.05 16.28 13.00
CA ARG A 381 6.29 16.76 14.35
C ARG A 381 7.75 17.14 14.59
N LEU A 382 8.69 16.28 14.19
CA LEU A 382 10.12 16.57 14.34
C LEU A 382 10.54 17.77 13.48
N TYR A 383 9.98 17.89 12.28
CA TYR A 383 10.27 19.05 11.45
C TYR A 383 9.78 20.35 12.09
N ASP A 384 8.58 20.39 12.66
CA ASP A 384 8.06 21.60 13.29
C ASP A 384 8.85 22.01 14.54
N ILE A 385 9.49 21.04 15.23
CA ILE A 385 10.36 21.30 16.39
C ILE A 385 11.79 21.73 15.97
N GLN A 386 12.37 21.09 14.95
CA GLN A 386 13.80 21.22 14.61
C GLN A 386 14.06 22.07 13.35
N GLY A 387 13.04 22.33 12.52
CA GLY A 387 13.19 23.02 11.25
C GLY A 387 13.84 22.21 10.13
N ASN A 388 14.12 20.92 10.37
CA ASN A 388 14.74 20.03 9.38
C ASN A 388 14.32 18.56 9.58
N TYR A 389 14.69 17.69 8.60
CA TYR A 389 14.41 16.26 8.64
C TYR A 389 15.62 15.38 9.04
N ASP A 390 16.73 15.96 9.45
CA ASP A 390 17.99 15.22 9.61
C ASP A 390 17.88 14.07 10.62
N LEU A 391 17.26 14.34 11.78
CA LEU A 391 17.01 13.28 12.78
C LEU A 391 16.13 12.16 12.22
N MET A 392 15.09 12.51 11.44
CA MET A 392 14.17 11.52 10.86
C MET A 392 14.86 10.62 9.83
N TRP A 393 15.79 11.17 9.05
CA TRP A 393 16.63 10.40 8.13
C TRP A 393 17.50 9.39 8.88
N TRP A 394 18.20 9.82 9.94
CA TRP A 394 19.04 8.92 10.74
C TRP A 394 18.25 7.88 11.51
N ILE A 395 17.07 8.22 12.03
CA ILE A 395 16.14 7.23 12.60
C ILE A 395 15.77 6.18 11.54
N SER A 396 15.50 6.61 10.29
CA SER A 396 15.18 5.69 9.20
C SER A 396 16.34 4.76 8.86
N VAL A 397 17.58 5.26 8.83
CA VAL A 397 18.79 4.43 8.66
C VAL A 397 18.89 3.39 9.79
N GLY A 398 18.77 3.84 11.04
CA GLY A 398 18.85 2.96 12.21
C GLY A 398 17.78 1.87 12.22
N LEU A 399 16.53 2.24 11.89
CA LEU A 399 15.42 1.29 11.76
C LEU A 399 15.65 0.30 10.60
N GLY A 400 16.23 0.75 9.48
CA GLY A 400 16.57 -0.12 8.36
C GLY A 400 17.60 -1.18 8.75
N VAL A 401 18.68 -0.78 9.45
CA VAL A 401 19.69 -1.71 10.00
C VAL A 401 19.06 -2.65 11.03
N PHE A 402 18.28 -2.11 11.95
CA PHE A 402 17.54 -2.91 12.93
C PHE A 402 16.65 -3.97 12.27
N ALA A 403 15.86 -3.57 11.26
CA ALA A 403 15.00 -4.51 10.54
C ALA A 403 15.81 -5.59 9.80
N ALA A 404 16.94 -5.23 9.20
CA ALA A 404 17.82 -6.20 8.55
C ALA A 404 18.32 -7.26 9.55
N VAL A 405 18.79 -6.83 10.74
CA VAL A 405 19.29 -7.72 11.79
C VAL A 405 18.19 -8.64 12.32
N ILE A 406 17.02 -8.10 12.66
CA ILE A 406 15.94 -8.93 13.24
C ILE A 406 15.38 -9.93 12.23
N HIS A 407 15.30 -9.59 10.94
CA HIS A 407 14.87 -10.54 9.93
C HIS A 407 15.89 -11.66 9.73
N TRP A 408 17.18 -11.35 9.80
CA TRP A 408 18.23 -12.38 9.75
C TRP A 408 18.14 -13.36 10.92
N CYS A 409 17.76 -12.89 12.10
CA CYS A 409 17.57 -13.72 13.30
C CYS A 409 16.34 -14.64 13.25
N ILE A 410 15.43 -14.47 12.28
CA ILE A 410 14.25 -15.33 12.11
C ILE A 410 14.69 -16.76 11.80
N ARG A 411 14.09 -17.73 12.46
CA ARG A 411 14.18 -19.15 12.09
C ARG A 411 13.06 -19.47 11.11
N GLU A 412 13.37 -19.53 9.82
CA GLU A 412 12.41 -19.88 8.78
C GLU A 412 12.13 -21.39 8.80
N ARG A 413 11.21 -21.80 9.67
CA ARG A 413 10.77 -23.20 9.82
C ARG A 413 9.26 -23.24 10.06
N PRO A 414 8.56 -24.25 9.49
CA PRO A 414 7.18 -24.50 9.84
C PRO A 414 7.01 -24.78 11.34
N VAL A 415 5.88 -24.41 11.90
CA VAL A 415 5.50 -24.77 13.26
C VAL A 415 5.39 -26.30 13.40
N PRO A 416 5.62 -26.87 14.62
CA PRO A 416 5.69 -28.32 14.82
C PRO A 416 4.51 -29.11 14.25
N ARG A 417 3.32 -28.57 14.33
CA ARG A 417 2.09 -29.16 13.77
C ARG A 417 2.21 -29.48 12.27
N LEU A 418 2.79 -28.54 11.50
CA LEU A 418 2.98 -28.72 10.05
C LEU A 418 4.18 -29.62 9.71
N ALA A 419 5.20 -29.64 10.56
CA ALA A 419 6.36 -30.52 10.41
C ALA A 419 5.98 -31.99 10.58
N ILE A 420 5.09 -32.32 11.54
CA ILE A 420 4.61 -33.67 11.82
C ILE A 420 3.74 -34.18 10.65
N SER A 421 2.89 -33.32 10.06
CA SER A 421 2.01 -33.71 8.95
C SER A 421 2.76 -33.96 7.63
N ALA A 422 4.00 -33.51 7.51
CA ALA A 422 4.84 -33.69 6.32
C ALA A 422 5.82 -34.87 6.41
N ALA A 423 5.89 -35.56 7.57
CA ALA A 423 6.68 -36.77 7.72
C ALA A 423 6.04 -37.91 6.92
N PRO A 424 6.75 -38.61 6.03
CA PRO A 424 6.22 -39.79 5.36
C PRO A 424 5.89 -40.85 6.41
N ALA A 425 4.68 -41.48 6.29
CA ALA A 425 4.21 -42.59 7.11
C ALA A 425 4.99 -43.85 6.85
#